data_a687c01d7d076590377c0d4dea5e93a3
#
_entry.id   a687c01d7d076590377c0d4dea5e93a3
#
_cell.length_a   1.000
_cell.length_b   1.000
_cell.length_c   1.000
_cell.angle_alpha   90.00
_cell.angle_beta   90.00
_cell.angle_gamma   90.00
#
_symmetry.space_group_name_H-M   'P 1'
#
loop_
_entity.id
_entity.type
_entity.pdbx_description
1 polymer ?
#
loop_
_entity_poly.entity_id
_entity_poly.type
_entity_poly.pdbx_seq_one_letter_code
_entity_poly.pdbx_strand_id
1 'polypeptide(L)'
;LIPIVMAASALHYGWRAGMMIAGCMAIVVGIFLCWRLRDRPQALGLPAVGEWRHDALEIAQQQEGAGLTRKEILTKYVLLNPYIWLLSFCYVLVYVVRAAINDWGNLYMSETLGVDLVTANTAVTMFELGGFIGALVAGWGSDKLFNGNRGPMNLIFAAGILLSVGSLWLMPFASYVMQATCFFTIGFFVFGPQMLIGMAAAECSHKEAAGAATGFVGLFAYLGASLAGWPLAKVLDTWHWSGFFVVISIAAGVSALLLLPFLNAQTPREA
;
A
#
# COMPACT_ATOMS: atom_id res chain seq x y z
N LEU A 1 10.82 -12.09 -5.21
CA LEU A 1 11.60 -12.74 -6.29
C LEU A 1 12.51 -11.74 -7.03
N ILE A 2 12.00 -10.55 -7.44
CA ILE A 2 12.77 -9.57 -8.22
C ILE A 2 14.09 -9.16 -7.52
N PRO A 3 14.11 -8.74 -6.23
CA PRO A 3 15.36 -8.36 -5.56
C PRO A 3 16.41 -9.49 -5.53
N ILE A 4 15.97 -10.74 -5.35
CA ILE A 4 16.87 -11.90 -5.32
C ILE A 4 17.48 -12.14 -6.71
N VAL A 5 16.67 -12.10 -7.76
CA VAL A 5 17.13 -12.28 -9.15
C VAL A 5 18.08 -11.14 -9.53
N MET A 6 17.75 -9.90 -9.16
CA MET A 6 18.61 -8.74 -9.41
C MET A 6 19.94 -8.85 -8.67
N ALA A 7 19.93 -9.21 -7.39
CA ALA A 7 21.15 -9.37 -6.60
C ALA A 7 22.05 -10.48 -7.16
N ALA A 8 21.48 -11.65 -7.46
CA ALA A 8 22.21 -12.75 -8.08
C ALA A 8 22.82 -12.37 -9.43
N SER A 9 22.03 -11.70 -10.27
CA SER A 9 22.49 -11.24 -11.58
C SER A 9 23.59 -10.18 -11.47
N ALA A 10 23.45 -9.25 -10.50
CA ALA A 10 24.45 -8.22 -10.27
C ALA A 10 25.78 -8.77 -9.77
N LEU A 11 25.77 -9.82 -8.96
CA LEU A 11 26.98 -10.49 -8.48
C LEU A 11 27.76 -11.20 -9.62
N HIS A 12 27.05 -11.82 -10.56
CA HIS A 12 27.70 -12.61 -11.63
C HIS A 12 28.00 -11.80 -12.90
N TYR A 13 27.14 -10.84 -13.26
CA TYR A 13 27.18 -10.13 -14.55
C TYR A 13 27.24 -8.60 -14.39
N GLY A 14 27.34 -8.10 -13.14
CA GLY A 14 27.35 -6.69 -12.85
C GLY A 14 25.94 -6.06 -12.75
N TRP A 15 25.86 -4.88 -12.15
CA TRP A 15 24.60 -4.19 -11.82
C TRP A 15 23.71 -3.89 -13.05
N ARG A 16 24.34 -3.64 -14.22
CA ARG A 16 23.61 -3.39 -15.47
C ARG A 16 22.81 -4.60 -15.91
N ALA A 17 23.38 -5.80 -15.79
CA ALA A 17 22.68 -7.05 -16.13
C ALA A 17 21.48 -7.28 -15.20
N GLY A 18 21.59 -6.98 -13.90
CA GLY A 18 20.46 -7.06 -12.96
C GLY A 18 19.28 -6.20 -13.42
N MET A 19 19.53 -4.96 -13.80
CA MET A 19 18.48 -4.05 -14.30
C MET A 19 17.88 -4.52 -15.63
N MET A 20 18.73 -4.96 -16.57
CA MET A 20 18.26 -5.46 -17.87
C MET A 20 17.39 -6.71 -17.73
N ILE A 21 17.76 -7.66 -16.88
CA ILE A 21 16.99 -8.89 -16.66
C ILE A 21 15.61 -8.56 -16.09
N ALA A 22 15.52 -7.68 -15.09
CA ALA A 22 14.24 -7.26 -14.53
C ALA A 22 13.36 -6.56 -15.58
N GLY A 23 13.95 -5.68 -16.40
CA GLY A 23 13.25 -5.01 -17.49
C GLY A 23 12.75 -5.99 -18.56
N CYS A 24 13.58 -6.94 -18.99
CA CYS A 24 13.19 -7.98 -19.94
C CYS A 24 12.06 -8.87 -19.39
N MET A 25 12.14 -9.27 -18.11
CA MET A 25 11.06 -10.04 -17.49
C MET A 25 9.74 -9.26 -17.47
N ALA A 26 9.78 -7.95 -17.15
CA ALA A 26 8.59 -7.10 -17.16
C ALA A 26 7.98 -7.01 -18.57
N ILE A 27 8.80 -6.86 -19.62
CA ILE A 27 8.35 -6.82 -21.02
C ILE A 27 7.68 -8.15 -21.41
N VAL A 28 8.31 -9.28 -21.10
CA VAL A 28 7.76 -10.62 -21.43
C VAL A 28 6.41 -10.84 -20.73
N VAL A 29 6.33 -10.51 -19.43
CA VAL A 29 5.08 -10.61 -18.67
C VAL A 29 4.04 -9.64 -19.23
N GLY A 30 4.43 -8.41 -19.58
CA GLY A 30 3.55 -7.42 -20.18
C GLY A 30 2.95 -7.90 -21.51
N ILE A 31 3.75 -8.45 -22.41
CA ILE A 31 3.29 -9.04 -23.67
C ILE A 31 2.33 -10.21 -23.43
N PHE A 32 2.66 -11.10 -22.47
CA PHE A 32 1.79 -12.22 -22.11
C PHE A 32 0.44 -11.73 -21.56
N LEU A 33 0.43 -10.70 -20.71
CA LEU A 33 -0.79 -10.11 -20.18
C LEU A 33 -1.62 -9.45 -21.29
N CYS A 34 -1.01 -8.68 -22.19
CA CYS A 34 -1.72 -8.07 -23.33
C CYS A 34 -2.39 -9.13 -24.22
N TRP A 35 -1.76 -10.29 -24.35
CA TRP A 35 -2.32 -11.39 -25.13
C TRP A 35 -3.47 -12.11 -24.42
N ARG A 36 -3.37 -12.32 -23.09
CA ARG A 36 -4.33 -13.14 -22.31
C ARG A 36 -5.38 -12.36 -21.57
N LEU A 37 -5.08 -11.14 -21.11
CA LEU A 37 -6.02 -10.35 -20.33
C LEU A 37 -7.10 -9.72 -21.21
N ARG A 38 -8.34 -9.74 -20.72
CA ARG A 38 -9.49 -9.02 -21.29
C ARG A 38 -10.02 -8.05 -20.26
N ASP A 39 -10.38 -6.86 -20.71
CA ASP A 39 -10.78 -5.77 -19.80
C ASP A 39 -12.09 -6.04 -19.08
N ARG A 40 -13.04 -6.65 -19.76
CA ARG A 40 -14.40 -6.85 -19.25
C ARG A 40 -15.00 -8.17 -19.76
N PRO A 41 -15.88 -8.82 -18.97
CA PRO A 41 -16.60 -10.01 -19.43
C PRO A 41 -17.41 -9.79 -20.72
N GLN A 42 -17.98 -8.58 -20.87
CA GLN A 42 -18.74 -8.19 -22.07
C GLN A 42 -17.91 -8.22 -23.35
N ALA A 43 -16.59 -8.00 -23.27
CA ALA A 43 -15.71 -8.13 -24.43
C ALA A 43 -15.62 -9.57 -24.98
N LEU A 44 -16.09 -10.54 -24.18
CA LEU A 44 -16.20 -11.96 -24.54
C LEU A 44 -17.66 -12.40 -24.78
N GLY A 45 -18.61 -11.46 -24.86
CA GLY A 45 -20.03 -11.75 -25.01
C GLY A 45 -20.72 -12.27 -23.74
N LEU A 46 -20.06 -12.16 -22.57
CA LEU A 46 -20.62 -12.57 -21.28
C LEU A 46 -21.41 -11.42 -20.65
N PRO A 47 -22.42 -11.69 -19.81
CA PRO A 47 -23.16 -10.66 -19.09
C PRO A 47 -22.26 -9.87 -18.14
N ALA A 48 -22.70 -8.68 -17.74
CA ALA A 48 -22.01 -7.91 -16.70
C ALA A 48 -21.99 -8.68 -15.38
N VAL A 49 -20.95 -8.46 -14.55
CA VAL A 49 -20.79 -9.18 -13.29
C VAL A 49 -21.98 -8.90 -12.35
N GLY A 50 -22.50 -7.65 -12.32
CA GLY A 50 -23.67 -7.28 -11.53
C GLY A 50 -24.93 -7.98 -11.97
N GLU A 51 -25.13 -8.12 -13.27
CA GLU A 51 -26.28 -8.88 -13.82
C GLU A 51 -26.18 -10.36 -13.46
N TRP A 52 -24.98 -10.96 -13.60
CA TRP A 52 -24.75 -12.37 -13.28
C TRP A 52 -24.88 -12.69 -11.79
N ARG A 53 -24.44 -11.76 -10.93
CA ARG A 53 -24.53 -11.91 -9.46
C ARG A 53 -25.83 -11.38 -8.87
N HIS A 54 -26.71 -10.78 -9.66
CA HIS A 54 -27.91 -10.07 -9.22
C HIS A 54 -27.59 -8.99 -8.14
N ASP A 55 -26.48 -8.26 -8.33
CA ASP A 55 -26.05 -7.20 -7.42
C ASP A 55 -26.88 -5.93 -7.68
N ALA A 56 -27.85 -5.70 -6.79
CA ALA A 56 -28.77 -4.58 -6.91
C ALA A 56 -28.06 -3.21 -6.88
N LEU A 57 -26.97 -3.09 -6.11
CA LEU A 57 -26.19 -1.84 -6.05
C LEU A 57 -25.45 -1.54 -7.36
N GLU A 58 -24.87 -2.57 -7.96
CA GLU A 58 -24.17 -2.42 -9.25
C GLU A 58 -25.15 -2.03 -10.35
N ILE A 59 -26.34 -2.63 -10.34
CA ILE A 59 -27.42 -2.32 -11.31
C ILE A 59 -27.93 -0.89 -11.09
N ALA A 60 -28.15 -0.45 -9.84
CA ALA A 60 -28.56 0.89 -9.51
C ALA A 60 -27.52 1.93 -9.93
N GLN A 61 -26.23 1.72 -9.67
CA GLN A 61 -25.14 2.60 -10.09
C GLN A 61 -25.04 2.70 -11.62
N GLN A 62 -25.26 1.62 -12.35
CA GLN A 62 -25.34 1.66 -13.82
C GLN A 62 -26.49 2.54 -14.33
N GLN A 63 -27.62 2.50 -13.64
CA GLN A 63 -28.80 3.34 -13.99
C GLN A 63 -28.55 4.82 -13.65
N GLU A 64 -27.95 5.12 -12.51
CA GLU A 64 -27.57 6.48 -12.11
C GLU A 64 -26.48 7.09 -13.03
N GLY A 65 -25.56 6.27 -13.52
CA GLY A 65 -24.49 6.69 -14.44
C GLY A 65 -24.95 6.87 -15.89
N ALA A 66 -26.05 6.28 -16.29
CA ALA A 66 -26.50 6.24 -17.69
C ALA A 66 -26.82 7.61 -18.34
N GLY A 67 -26.93 8.69 -17.53
CA GLY A 67 -27.14 10.06 -18.02
C GLY A 67 -25.93 11.00 -17.85
N LEU A 68 -24.84 10.56 -17.23
CA LEU A 68 -23.68 11.39 -16.90
C LEU A 68 -22.54 11.19 -17.89
N THR A 69 -21.87 12.28 -18.23
CA THR A 69 -20.63 12.21 -19.00
C THR A 69 -19.48 11.67 -18.12
N ARG A 70 -18.48 11.02 -18.72
CA ARG A 70 -17.27 10.55 -17.99
C ARG A 70 -16.60 11.64 -17.17
N LYS A 71 -16.63 12.89 -17.65
CA LYS A 71 -16.07 14.04 -16.96
C LYS A 71 -16.88 14.40 -15.71
N GLU A 72 -18.19 14.35 -15.78
CA GLU A 72 -19.07 14.59 -14.62
C GLU A 72 -18.93 13.52 -13.56
N ILE A 73 -18.86 12.24 -13.98
CA ILE A 73 -18.60 11.11 -13.07
C ILE A 73 -17.26 11.30 -12.34
N LEU A 74 -16.19 11.62 -13.07
CA LEU A 74 -14.87 11.86 -12.49
C LEU A 74 -14.90 13.03 -11.49
N THR A 75 -15.51 14.15 -11.89
CA THR A 75 -15.55 15.35 -11.04
C THR A 75 -16.37 15.10 -9.78
N LYS A 76 -17.56 14.53 -9.90
CA LYS A 76 -18.49 14.31 -8.79
C LYS A 76 -18.00 13.24 -7.81
N TYR A 77 -17.57 12.09 -8.33
CA TYR A 77 -17.28 10.91 -7.50
C TYR A 77 -15.81 10.75 -7.11
N VAL A 78 -14.89 11.52 -7.71
CA VAL A 78 -13.47 11.50 -7.35
C VAL A 78 -13.03 12.85 -6.80
N LEU A 79 -13.07 13.91 -7.63
CA LEU A 79 -12.47 15.19 -7.24
C LEU A 79 -13.25 15.96 -6.17
N LEU A 80 -14.58 15.84 -6.15
CA LEU A 80 -15.45 16.49 -5.15
C LEU A 80 -15.82 15.57 -3.99
N ASN A 81 -15.38 14.32 -4.00
CA ASN A 81 -15.69 13.37 -2.92
C ASN A 81 -14.73 13.56 -1.73
N PRO A 82 -15.20 14.03 -0.56
CA PRO A 82 -14.35 14.27 0.59
C PRO A 82 -13.70 13.00 1.15
N TYR A 83 -14.34 11.83 1.00
CA TYR A 83 -13.78 10.56 1.43
C TYR A 83 -12.54 10.17 0.60
N ILE A 84 -12.55 10.45 -0.70
CA ILE A 84 -11.39 10.20 -1.58
C ILE A 84 -10.20 11.07 -1.16
N TRP A 85 -10.43 12.35 -0.82
CA TRP A 85 -9.39 13.23 -0.31
C TRP A 85 -8.82 12.76 1.03
N LEU A 86 -9.69 12.36 1.95
CA LEU A 86 -9.27 11.86 3.26
C LEU A 86 -8.43 10.58 3.12
N LEU A 87 -8.85 9.65 2.27
CA LEU A 87 -8.08 8.44 1.93
C LEU A 87 -6.75 8.80 1.26
N SER A 88 -6.73 9.81 0.38
CA SER A 88 -5.51 10.28 -0.28
C SER A 88 -4.48 10.80 0.71
N PHE A 89 -4.88 11.66 1.65
CA PHE A 89 -3.98 12.16 2.70
C PHE A 89 -3.51 11.06 3.64
N CYS A 90 -4.40 10.14 4.02
CA CYS A 90 -4.01 8.97 4.79
C CYS A 90 -2.96 8.14 4.04
N TYR A 91 -3.13 7.96 2.74
CA TYR A 91 -2.22 7.16 1.92
C TYR A 91 -0.83 7.80 1.76
N VAL A 92 -0.74 9.16 1.71
CA VAL A 92 0.55 9.86 1.82
C VAL A 92 1.32 9.38 3.05
N LEU A 93 0.67 9.40 4.22
CA LEU A 93 1.30 9.09 5.49
C LEU A 93 1.72 7.61 5.60
N VAL A 94 0.85 6.70 5.16
CA VAL A 94 1.17 5.26 5.10
C VAL A 94 2.38 5.01 4.18
N TYR A 95 2.44 5.70 3.04
CA TYR A 95 3.56 5.56 2.10
C TYR A 95 4.85 6.21 2.58
N VAL A 96 4.78 7.28 3.39
CA VAL A 96 5.95 7.80 4.11
C VAL A 96 6.56 6.71 4.97
N VAL A 97 5.75 6.02 5.79
CA VAL A 97 6.25 4.93 6.66
C VAL A 97 6.80 3.78 5.83
N ARG A 98 6.05 3.36 4.81
CA ARG A 98 6.46 2.24 3.94
C ARG A 98 7.79 2.50 3.26
N ALA A 99 7.91 3.65 2.57
CA ALA A 99 9.11 4.00 1.82
C ALA A 99 10.29 4.24 2.77
N ALA A 100 10.06 4.89 3.92
CA ALA A 100 11.10 5.09 4.92
C ALA A 100 11.72 3.76 5.37
N ILE A 101 10.90 2.77 5.74
CA ILE A 101 11.42 1.47 6.19
C ILE A 101 12.08 0.70 5.04
N ASN A 102 11.48 0.72 3.86
CA ASN A 102 12.01 0.00 2.70
C ASN A 102 13.35 0.56 2.21
N ASP A 103 13.49 1.88 2.16
CA ASP A 103 14.65 2.52 1.53
C ASP A 103 15.80 2.76 2.52
N TRP A 104 15.49 3.03 3.79
CA TRP A 104 16.46 3.32 4.84
C TRP A 104 16.73 2.15 5.80
N GLY A 105 15.92 1.09 5.74
CA GLY A 105 16.05 -0.06 6.62
C GLY A 105 17.40 -0.75 6.53
N ASN A 106 17.98 -0.85 5.33
CA ASN A 106 19.31 -1.42 5.12
C ASN A 106 20.39 -0.61 5.83
N LEU A 107 20.35 0.72 5.68
CA LEU A 107 21.28 1.64 6.32
C LEU A 107 21.14 1.57 7.84
N TYR A 108 19.90 1.58 8.35
CA TYR A 108 19.64 1.44 9.77
C TYR A 108 20.26 0.17 10.37
N MET A 109 20.04 -0.98 9.74
CA MET A 109 20.59 -2.26 10.19
C MET A 109 22.12 -2.27 10.16
N SER A 110 22.72 -1.73 9.10
CA SER A 110 24.17 -1.66 8.96
C SER A 110 24.81 -0.73 10.00
N GLU A 111 24.24 0.45 10.25
CA GLU A 111 24.79 1.40 11.23
C GLU A 111 24.55 0.99 12.69
N THR A 112 23.38 0.36 12.96
CA THR A 112 23.00 0.02 14.34
C THR A 112 23.61 -1.29 14.83
N LEU A 113 23.64 -2.32 13.97
CA LEU A 113 24.14 -3.65 14.32
C LEU A 113 25.52 -3.95 13.72
N GLY A 114 26.07 -3.09 12.85
CA GLY A 114 27.32 -3.33 12.19
C GLY A 114 27.31 -4.52 11.22
N VAL A 115 26.12 -4.95 10.77
CA VAL A 115 25.98 -6.07 9.83
C VAL A 115 26.32 -5.64 8.41
N ASP A 116 26.79 -6.59 7.61
CA ASP A 116 27.05 -6.36 6.19
C ASP A 116 25.76 -6.11 5.41
N LEU A 117 25.88 -5.47 4.25
CA LEU A 117 24.76 -5.04 3.42
C LEU A 117 23.85 -6.22 2.97
N VAL A 118 24.43 -7.40 2.75
CA VAL A 118 23.66 -8.59 2.34
C VAL A 118 22.75 -9.05 3.48
N THR A 119 23.29 -9.11 4.71
CA THR A 119 22.52 -9.43 5.91
C THR A 119 21.46 -8.38 6.21
N ALA A 120 21.77 -7.09 6.06
CA ALA A 120 20.80 -6.01 6.20
C ALA A 120 19.64 -6.15 5.19
N ASN A 121 19.93 -6.49 3.94
CA ASN A 121 18.91 -6.73 2.91
C ASN A 121 17.98 -7.91 3.26
N THR A 122 18.42 -8.91 4.00
CA THR A 122 17.52 -9.99 4.40
C THR A 122 16.46 -9.52 5.41
N ALA A 123 16.77 -8.54 6.27
CA ALA A 123 15.79 -7.93 7.16
C ALA A 123 14.71 -7.15 6.36
N VAL A 124 15.12 -6.40 5.31
CA VAL A 124 14.16 -5.73 4.40
C VAL A 124 13.32 -6.77 3.63
N THR A 125 13.89 -7.92 3.29
CA THR A 125 13.11 -9.02 2.71
C THR A 125 12.05 -9.54 3.68
N MET A 126 12.32 -9.59 4.98
CA MET A 126 11.32 -9.95 6.00
C MET A 126 10.17 -8.92 6.04
N PHE A 127 10.45 -7.63 5.85
CA PHE A 127 9.42 -6.59 5.71
C PHE A 127 8.47 -6.89 4.53
N GLU A 128 9.01 -7.24 3.35
CA GLU A 128 8.18 -7.58 2.18
C GLU A 128 7.38 -8.88 2.40
N LEU A 129 7.96 -9.90 3.04
CA LEU A 129 7.25 -11.15 3.39
C LEU A 129 6.12 -10.89 4.39
N GLY A 130 6.41 -10.12 5.43
CA GLY A 130 5.38 -9.68 6.38
C GLY A 130 4.26 -8.94 5.67
N GLY A 131 4.62 -8.04 4.76
CA GLY A 131 3.68 -7.28 3.95
C GLY A 131 2.75 -8.15 3.10
N PHE A 132 3.30 -9.15 2.42
CA PHE A 132 2.51 -10.09 1.65
C PHE A 132 1.46 -10.80 2.51
N ILE A 133 1.87 -11.35 3.65
CA ILE A 133 0.96 -12.03 4.58
C ILE A 133 -0.04 -11.03 5.18
N GLY A 134 0.43 -9.84 5.57
CA GLY A 134 -0.40 -8.77 6.14
C GLY A 134 -1.50 -8.31 5.19
N ALA A 135 -1.20 -8.13 3.91
CA ALA A 135 -2.20 -7.79 2.90
C ALA A 135 -3.30 -8.86 2.78
N LEU A 136 -2.93 -10.14 2.77
CA LEU A 136 -3.90 -11.25 2.72
C LEU A 136 -4.79 -11.27 3.96
N VAL A 137 -4.16 -11.13 5.16
CA VAL A 137 -4.89 -11.11 6.43
C VAL A 137 -5.81 -9.89 6.53
N ALA A 138 -5.34 -8.71 6.09
CA ALA A 138 -6.14 -7.49 6.07
C ALA A 138 -7.38 -7.62 5.18
N GLY A 139 -7.22 -8.16 3.97
CA GLY A 139 -8.34 -8.41 3.06
C GLY A 139 -9.32 -9.41 3.62
N TRP A 140 -8.84 -10.59 4.02
CA TRP A 140 -9.67 -11.63 4.61
C TRP A 140 -10.36 -11.15 5.89
N GLY A 141 -9.64 -10.48 6.79
CA GLY A 141 -10.18 -9.97 8.04
C GLY A 141 -11.25 -8.89 7.81
N SER A 142 -11.02 -7.97 6.88
CA SER A 142 -12.01 -6.96 6.51
C SER A 142 -13.31 -7.60 5.99
N ASP A 143 -13.20 -8.62 5.14
CA ASP A 143 -14.38 -9.28 4.56
C ASP A 143 -15.12 -10.17 5.55
N LYS A 144 -14.40 -10.92 6.40
CA LYS A 144 -14.99 -11.93 7.28
C LYS A 144 -15.35 -11.41 8.68
N LEU A 145 -14.50 -10.55 9.28
CA LEU A 145 -14.73 -10.06 10.63
C LEU A 145 -15.56 -8.78 10.67
N PHE A 146 -15.49 -7.97 9.61
CA PHE A 146 -16.15 -6.68 9.54
C PHE A 146 -17.13 -6.54 8.37
N ASN A 147 -17.57 -7.65 7.80
CA ASN A 147 -18.58 -7.70 6.72
C ASN A 147 -18.25 -6.78 5.52
N GLY A 148 -16.96 -6.64 5.20
CA GLY A 148 -16.49 -5.77 4.13
C GLY A 148 -16.29 -4.31 4.55
N ASN A 149 -16.51 -3.93 5.81
CA ASN A 149 -16.15 -2.59 6.30
C ASN A 149 -14.63 -2.47 6.44
N ARG A 150 -14.03 -1.59 5.62
CA ARG A 150 -12.57 -1.41 5.56
C ARG A 150 -12.02 -0.58 6.73
N GLY A 151 -12.86 0.27 7.35
CA GLY A 151 -12.45 1.20 8.40
C GLY A 151 -11.84 0.53 9.64
N PRO A 152 -12.54 -0.38 10.32
CA PRO A 152 -12.04 -1.02 11.54
C PRO A 152 -10.72 -1.77 11.31
N MET A 153 -10.62 -2.51 10.20
CA MET A 153 -9.41 -3.26 9.88
C MET A 153 -8.22 -2.33 9.61
N ASN A 154 -8.44 -1.25 8.86
CA ASN A 154 -7.42 -0.21 8.65
C ASN A 154 -6.92 0.38 9.97
N LEU A 155 -7.81 0.64 10.93
CA LEU A 155 -7.42 1.20 12.23
C LEU A 155 -6.61 0.21 13.06
N ILE A 156 -6.99 -1.07 13.09
CA ILE A 156 -6.22 -2.13 13.76
C ILE A 156 -4.80 -2.19 13.20
N PHE A 157 -4.67 -2.15 11.88
CA PHE A 157 -3.37 -2.20 11.23
C PHE A 157 -2.56 -0.91 11.46
N ALA A 158 -3.20 0.26 11.45
CA ALA A 158 -2.54 1.53 11.76
C ALA A 158 -2.00 1.55 13.21
N ALA A 159 -2.77 1.04 14.17
CA ALA A 159 -2.29 0.85 15.55
C ALA A 159 -1.11 -0.14 15.60
N GLY A 160 -1.17 -1.22 14.82
CA GLY A 160 -0.07 -2.19 14.68
C GLY A 160 1.21 -1.57 14.11
N ILE A 161 1.09 -0.63 13.15
CA ILE A 161 2.24 0.13 12.64
C ILE A 161 2.92 0.90 13.78
N LEU A 162 2.16 1.65 14.57
CA LEU A 162 2.70 2.42 15.69
C LEU A 162 3.44 1.54 16.70
N LEU A 163 2.85 0.41 17.07
CA LEU A 163 3.44 -0.52 18.03
C LEU A 163 4.72 -1.14 17.48
N SER A 164 4.73 -1.58 16.23
CA SER A 164 5.88 -2.24 15.63
C SER A 164 7.03 -1.26 15.33
N VAL A 165 6.73 -0.05 14.86
CA VAL A 165 7.73 1.02 14.70
C VAL A 165 8.29 1.44 16.06
N GLY A 166 7.43 1.60 17.07
CA GLY A 166 7.85 1.88 18.43
C GLY A 166 8.76 0.79 19.01
N SER A 167 8.46 -0.47 18.76
CA SER A 167 9.31 -1.60 19.19
C SER A 167 10.69 -1.55 18.56
N LEU A 168 10.78 -1.26 17.26
CA LEU A 168 12.06 -1.12 16.56
C LEU A 168 12.87 0.05 17.11
N TRP A 169 12.22 1.20 17.39
CA TRP A 169 12.87 2.38 17.93
C TRP A 169 13.41 2.18 19.37
N LEU A 170 12.63 1.50 20.23
CA LEU A 170 12.99 1.29 21.64
C LEU A 170 14.04 0.20 21.84
N MET A 171 14.29 -0.63 20.84
CA MET A 171 15.23 -1.76 20.93
C MET A 171 16.34 -1.69 19.86
N PRO A 172 17.10 -0.59 19.75
CA PRO A 172 18.10 -0.43 18.67
C PRO A 172 19.25 -1.45 18.76
N PHE A 173 19.58 -1.94 19.95
CA PHE A 173 20.67 -2.91 20.19
C PHE A 173 20.17 -4.36 20.36
N ALA A 174 18.94 -4.63 19.97
CA ALA A 174 18.42 -6.01 19.97
C ALA A 174 19.19 -6.89 18.98
N SER A 175 19.09 -8.20 19.18
CA SER A 175 19.69 -9.14 18.23
C SER A 175 19.14 -8.96 16.82
N TYR A 176 19.92 -9.35 15.81
CA TYR A 176 19.49 -9.32 14.41
C TYR A 176 18.11 -9.97 14.20
N VAL A 177 17.88 -11.15 14.80
CA VAL A 177 16.61 -11.88 14.69
C VAL A 177 15.43 -11.06 15.22
N MET A 178 15.63 -10.36 16.35
CA MET A 178 14.61 -9.50 16.94
C MET A 178 14.27 -8.32 16.01
N GLN A 179 15.30 -7.66 15.47
CA GLN A 179 15.08 -6.54 14.52
C GLN A 179 14.45 -7.03 13.22
N ALA A 180 14.89 -8.15 12.65
CA ALA A 180 14.26 -8.74 11.47
C ALA A 180 12.78 -9.10 11.72
N THR A 181 12.44 -9.54 12.94
CA THR A 181 11.05 -9.76 13.35
C THR A 181 10.26 -8.45 13.42
N CYS A 182 10.87 -7.36 13.92
CA CYS A 182 10.25 -6.03 13.87
C CYS A 182 10.02 -5.58 12.43
N PHE A 183 10.96 -5.77 11.52
CA PHE A 183 10.77 -5.48 10.09
C PHE A 183 9.61 -6.28 9.51
N PHE A 184 9.52 -7.57 9.80
CA PHE A 184 8.40 -8.42 9.39
C PHE A 184 7.06 -7.87 9.91
N THR A 185 6.98 -7.53 11.20
CA THR A 185 5.73 -7.03 11.81
C THR A 185 5.35 -5.65 11.28
N ILE A 186 6.32 -4.75 11.03
CA ILE A 186 6.06 -3.46 10.39
C ILE A 186 5.50 -3.69 8.98
N GLY A 187 6.14 -4.57 8.19
CA GLY A 187 5.63 -4.93 6.86
C GLY A 187 4.22 -5.47 6.92
N PHE A 188 3.96 -6.43 7.81
CA PHE A 188 2.64 -7.01 8.03
C PHE A 188 1.58 -5.93 8.25
N PHE A 189 1.82 -4.96 9.11
CA PHE A 189 0.86 -3.91 9.42
C PHE A 189 0.81 -2.78 8.39
N VAL A 190 1.87 -2.48 7.66
CA VAL A 190 1.88 -1.39 6.66
C VAL A 190 1.13 -1.78 5.39
N PHE A 191 1.29 -3.02 4.91
CA PHE A 191 0.67 -3.46 3.66
C PHE A 191 -0.84 -3.65 3.76
N GLY A 192 -1.41 -3.84 4.97
CA GLY A 192 -2.84 -3.88 5.19
C GLY A 192 -3.54 -2.59 4.75
N PRO A 193 -3.26 -1.44 5.37
CA PRO A 193 -3.78 -0.15 4.95
C PRO A 193 -3.43 0.19 3.50
N GLN A 194 -2.25 -0.16 3.03
CA GLN A 194 -1.87 0.06 1.64
C GLN A 194 -2.87 -0.60 0.66
N MET A 195 -3.28 -1.83 0.92
CA MET A 195 -4.25 -2.52 0.08
C MET A 195 -5.69 -2.01 0.32
N LEU A 196 -6.09 -1.89 1.60
CA LEU A 196 -7.46 -1.55 1.96
C LEU A 196 -7.85 -0.12 1.62
N ILE A 197 -6.93 0.86 1.67
CA ILE A 197 -7.18 2.24 1.25
C ILE A 197 -7.48 2.30 -0.25
N GLY A 198 -6.71 1.58 -1.07
CA GLY A 198 -6.97 1.49 -2.50
C GLY A 198 -8.33 0.88 -2.82
N MET A 199 -8.72 -0.19 -2.10
CA MET A 199 -10.03 -0.82 -2.23
C MET A 199 -11.15 0.11 -1.75
N ALA A 200 -11.00 0.77 -0.59
CA ALA A 200 -11.96 1.73 -0.08
C ALA A 200 -12.18 2.90 -1.06
N ALA A 201 -11.13 3.39 -1.71
CA ALA A 201 -11.24 4.43 -2.72
C ALA A 201 -12.08 3.97 -3.93
N ALA A 202 -11.90 2.73 -4.38
CA ALA A 202 -12.73 2.16 -5.44
C ALA A 202 -14.20 1.99 -5.01
N GLU A 203 -14.43 1.53 -3.77
CA GLU A 203 -15.76 1.31 -3.20
C GLU A 203 -16.52 2.60 -2.88
N CYS A 204 -15.81 3.68 -2.47
CA CYS A 204 -16.39 5.00 -2.22
C CYS A 204 -16.64 5.84 -3.47
N SER A 205 -16.21 5.36 -4.64
CA SER A 205 -16.41 6.01 -5.93
C SER A 205 -17.51 5.31 -6.74
N HIS A 206 -17.92 5.94 -7.85
CA HIS A 206 -18.77 5.29 -8.83
C HIS A 206 -18.00 4.18 -9.56
N LYS A 207 -18.65 3.07 -9.90
CA LYS A 207 -18.01 1.91 -10.56
C LYS A 207 -17.19 2.28 -11.80
N GLU A 208 -17.72 3.17 -12.64
CA GLU A 208 -17.00 3.65 -13.83
C GLU A 208 -15.79 4.55 -13.50
N ALA A 209 -15.76 5.14 -12.30
CA ALA A 209 -14.66 5.96 -11.80
C ALA A 209 -13.71 5.23 -10.86
N ALA A 210 -13.96 3.96 -10.52
CA ALA A 210 -13.19 3.21 -9.54
C ALA A 210 -11.69 3.17 -9.86
N GLY A 211 -11.32 2.94 -11.12
CA GLY A 211 -9.92 2.99 -11.57
C GLY A 211 -9.31 4.38 -11.46
N ALA A 212 -10.07 5.44 -11.76
CA ALA A 212 -9.62 6.82 -11.62
C ALA A 212 -9.47 7.23 -10.15
N ALA A 213 -10.38 6.79 -9.28
CA ALA A 213 -10.29 7.01 -7.82
C ALA A 213 -9.06 6.34 -7.23
N THR A 214 -8.82 5.08 -7.57
CA THR A 214 -7.63 4.35 -7.13
C THR A 214 -6.34 4.98 -7.65
N GLY A 215 -6.33 5.42 -8.91
CA GLY A 215 -5.20 6.12 -9.50
C GLY A 215 -4.94 7.47 -8.84
N PHE A 216 -6.00 8.24 -8.53
CA PHE A 216 -5.89 9.52 -7.82
C PHE A 216 -5.28 9.34 -6.42
N VAL A 217 -5.80 8.40 -5.64
CA VAL A 217 -5.24 8.07 -4.31
C VAL A 217 -3.80 7.56 -4.43
N GLY A 218 -3.50 6.75 -5.46
CA GLY A 218 -2.16 6.28 -5.77
C GLY A 218 -1.16 7.40 -6.09
N LEU A 219 -1.59 8.49 -6.74
CA LEU A 219 -0.76 9.67 -6.96
C LEU A 219 -0.28 10.27 -5.63
N PHE A 220 -1.17 10.40 -4.66
CA PHE A 220 -0.84 10.87 -3.31
C PHE A 220 0.10 9.92 -2.57
N ALA A 221 -0.06 8.62 -2.76
CA ALA A 221 0.87 7.63 -2.21
C ALA A 221 2.32 7.89 -2.66
N TYR A 222 2.54 8.14 -3.95
CA TYR A 222 3.88 8.44 -4.46
C TYR A 222 4.41 9.81 -4.02
N LEU A 223 3.55 10.79 -3.75
CA LEU A 223 3.96 12.01 -3.04
C LEU A 223 4.50 11.66 -1.64
N GLY A 224 3.84 10.75 -0.91
CA GLY A 224 4.33 10.24 0.37
C GLY A 224 5.68 9.55 0.25
N ALA A 225 5.85 8.68 -0.74
CA ALA A 225 7.15 8.05 -1.01
C ALA A 225 8.25 9.08 -1.30
N SER A 226 7.94 10.16 -2.03
CA SER A 226 8.91 11.25 -2.29
C SER A 226 9.34 11.98 -1.01
N LEU A 227 8.45 12.12 -0.03
CA LEU A 227 8.78 12.71 1.28
C LEU A 227 9.71 11.82 2.11
N ALA A 228 9.69 10.52 1.92
CA ALA A 228 10.62 9.58 2.56
C ALA A 228 12.03 9.61 1.94
N GLY A 229 12.23 10.25 0.79
CA GLY A 229 13.53 10.45 0.17
C GLY A 229 14.32 11.60 0.80
N TRP A 230 14.59 12.64 0.01
CA TRP A 230 15.44 13.78 0.41
C TRP A 230 14.95 14.51 1.70
N PRO A 231 13.66 14.79 1.94
CA PRO A 231 13.24 15.43 3.19
C PRO A 231 13.59 14.60 4.43
N LEU A 232 13.36 13.29 4.38
CA LEU A 232 13.69 12.39 5.48
C LEU A 232 15.21 12.22 5.65
N ALA A 233 15.98 12.24 4.56
CA ALA A 233 17.44 12.26 4.62
C ALA A 233 17.95 13.45 5.44
N LYS A 234 17.41 14.65 5.22
CA LYS A 234 17.78 15.84 6.02
C LYS A 234 17.45 15.70 7.49
N VAL A 235 16.33 15.06 7.82
CA VAL A 235 15.98 14.76 9.21
C VAL A 235 17.00 13.80 9.82
N LEU A 236 17.40 12.77 9.07
CA LEU A 236 18.39 11.81 9.50
C LEU A 236 19.78 12.47 9.73
N ASP A 237 20.19 13.35 8.84
CA ASP A 237 21.45 14.10 8.96
C ASP A 237 21.49 15.01 10.20
N THR A 238 20.35 15.63 10.57
CA THR A 238 20.28 16.62 11.66
C THR A 238 19.92 16.00 13.02
N TRP A 239 19.01 15.05 13.03
CA TRP A 239 18.45 14.45 14.27
C TRP A 239 18.71 12.95 14.37
N HIS A 240 19.53 12.40 13.50
CA HIS A 240 19.87 10.97 13.48
C HIS A 240 18.63 10.05 13.45
N TRP A 241 18.79 8.80 13.83
CA TRP A 241 17.72 7.80 13.84
C TRP A 241 16.54 8.16 14.77
N SER A 242 16.78 8.94 15.82
CA SER A 242 15.70 9.41 16.69
C SER A 242 14.72 10.32 15.94
N GLY A 243 15.22 11.26 15.13
CA GLY A 243 14.37 12.10 14.27
C GLY A 243 13.62 11.29 13.22
N PHE A 244 14.28 10.31 12.62
CA PHE A 244 13.68 9.39 11.66
C PHE A 244 12.46 8.67 12.27
N PHE A 245 12.63 8.04 13.45
CA PHE A 245 11.55 7.32 14.11
C PHE A 245 10.41 8.25 14.59
N VAL A 246 10.72 9.46 15.04
CA VAL A 246 9.70 10.46 15.38
C VAL A 246 8.82 10.79 14.18
N VAL A 247 9.42 11.07 13.01
CA VAL A 247 8.68 11.42 11.79
C VAL A 247 7.75 10.28 11.35
N ILE A 248 8.27 9.05 11.27
CA ILE A 248 7.45 7.92 10.85
C ILE A 248 6.38 7.53 11.88
N SER A 249 6.65 7.72 13.17
CA SER A 249 5.65 7.51 14.23
C SER A 249 4.53 8.55 14.17
N ILE A 250 4.86 9.83 13.93
CA ILE A 250 3.87 10.90 13.71
C ILE A 250 3.03 10.57 12.47
N ALA A 251 3.67 10.19 11.36
CA ALA A 251 2.96 9.81 10.14
C ALA A 251 1.98 8.64 10.39
N ALA A 252 2.42 7.60 11.09
CA ALA A 252 1.57 6.48 11.47
C ALA A 252 0.42 6.90 12.39
N GLY A 253 0.69 7.74 13.40
CA GLY A 253 -0.33 8.23 14.34
C GLY A 253 -1.38 9.11 13.66
N VAL A 254 -0.95 10.05 12.82
CA VAL A 254 -1.87 10.90 12.07
C VAL A 254 -2.68 10.08 11.08
N SER A 255 -2.09 9.07 10.41
CA SER A 255 -2.83 8.18 9.52
C SER A 255 -3.94 7.42 10.26
N ALA A 256 -3.67 6.95 11.48
CA ALA A 256 -4.67 6.29 12.33
C ALA A 256 -5.82 7.25 12.70
N LEU A 257 -5.51 8.51 13.03
CA LEU A 257 -6.52 9.54 13.33
C LEU A 257 -7.39 9.86 12.12
N LEU A 258 -6.80 9.96 10.92
CA LEU A 258 -7.53 10.21 9.68
C LEU A 258 -8.46 9.03 9.28
N LEU A 259 -8.20 7.84 9.80
CA LEU A 259 -9.03 6.66 9.54
C LEU A 259 -10.22 6.53 10.51
N LEU A 260 -10.26 7.28 11.63
CA LEU A 260 -11.36 7.22 12.60
C LEU A 260 -12.76 7.46 12.00
N PRO A 261 -12.96 8.44 11.08
CA PRO A 261 -14.28 8.66 10.46
C PRO A 261 -14.81 7.44 9.71
N PHE A 262 -13.92 6.57 9.22
CA PHE A 262 -14.31 5.37 8.47
C PHE A 262 -14.80 4.21 9.35
N LEU A 263 -14.69 4.30 10.68
CA LEU A 263 -15.25 3.30 11.58
C LEU A 263 -16.78 3.21 11.47
N ASN A 264 -17.42 4.37 11.28
CA ASN A 264 -18.88 4.49 11.21
C ASN A 264 -19.39 4.72 9.77
N ALA A 265 -18.48 4.81 8.79
CA ALA A 265 -18.87 4.89 7.39
C ALA A 265 -19.39 3.50 6.96
N GLN A 266 -20.69 3.33 7.01
CA GLN A 266 -21.34 2.18 6.38
C GLN A 266 -21.00 2.21 4.89
N THR A 267 -20.39 1.13 4.41
CA THR A 267 -20.27 0.93 2.97
C THR A 267 -21.68 0.89 2.39
N PRO A 268 -21.93 1.40 1.17
CA PRO A 268 -23.26 1.43 0.54
C PRO A 268 -23.96 0.06 0.39
N ARG A 269 -23.39 -0.99 0.97
CA ARG A 269 -23.94 -2.36 0.93
C ARG A 269 -25.11 -2.62 1.88
N GLU A 270 -25.43 -1.69 2.78
CA GLU A 270 -26.49 -1.86 3.80
C GLU A 270 -27.57 -0.77 3.79
N ALA A 271 -27.68 0.01 2.71
CA ALA A 271 -28.78 0.96 2.53
C ALA A 271 -29.84 0.44 1.57
#